data_a504807bbb3f8ad30aa28f69d32331e1
#
_entry.id   a504807bbb3f8ad30aa28f69d32331e1
#
_cell.length_a   1.000
_cell.length_b   1.000
_cell.length_c   1.000
_cell.angle_alpha   90.00
_cell.angle_beta   90.00
_cell.angle_gamma   90.00
#
_symmetry.space_group_name_H-M   'P 1'
#
loop_
_entity.id
_entity.type
_entity.pdbx_description
1 polymer ?
#
loop_
_entity_poly.entity_id
_entity_poly.type
_entity_poly.pdbx_seq_one_letter_code
_entity_poly.pdbx_strand_id
1 'polypeptide(L)'
;AVETARSGVARAAADPSTIPAAVASMTAFGGALWRQLMTDAPGNSVFSAYSLLMAFDMVRQGAKGTTAAEMDKALTTDGARLAVGLNALAQELARRPGERKNANGDTGQIVWHEANSLWGQKGLTWEAPFLDTLASQFGTGMRLVDYADPEKARTLINAWVAEASKTLIPELLGKDFLSKESRLTLVNAIYLKADWELKFP
;
A
#
# COMPACT_ATOMS: atom_id res chain seq x y z
N ALA A 1 -20.94 -6.74 7.35
CA ALA A 1 -19.99 -6.19 6.38
C ALA A 1 -19.50 -4.84 6.89
N VAL A 2 -18.23 -4.50 6.66
CA VAL A 2 -17.66 -3.18 7.00
C VAL A 2 -18.21 -2.15 6.01
N GLU A 3 -18.71 -1.03 6.52
CA GLU A 3 -19.13 0.11 5.72
C GLU A 3 -17.94 0.69 4.95
N THR A 4 -18.19 1.21 3.74
CA THR A 4 -17.11 1.76 2.91
C THR A 4 -17.56 3.08 2.29
N ALA A 5 -16.78 4.14 2.49
CA ALA A 5 -16.90 5.37 1.72
C ALA A 5 -16.17 5.18 0.38
N ARG A 6 -16.92 5.31 -0.72
CA ARG A 6 -16.40 5.10 -2.09
C ARG A 6 -16.87 6.20 -3.02
N SER A 7 -16.03 6.52 -3.99
CA SER A 7 -16.42 7.26 -5.18
C SER A 7 -16.98 6.32 -6.25
N GLY A 8 -17.83 6.84 -7.12
CA GLY A 8 -18.27 6.17 -8.34
C GLY A 8 -17.28 6.27 -9.51
N VAL A 9 -16.15 6.95 -9.32
CA VAL A 9 -15.13 7.12 -10.36
C VAL A 9 -14.45 5.79 -10.66
N ALA A 10 -14.32 5.45 -11.94
CA ALA A 10 -13.60 4.26 -12.36
C ALA A 10 -12.10 4.42 -12.18
N ARG A 11 -11.40 3.29 -11.99
CA ARG A 11 -9.93 3.28 -11.96
C ARG A 11 -9.38 3.81 -13.29
N ALA A 12 -8.44 4.74 -13.23
CA ALA A 12 -7.78 5.29 -14.40
C ALA A 12 -6.97 4.21 -15.14
N ALA A 13 -6.96 4.28 -16.45
CA ALA A 13 -6.11 3.43 -17.26
C ALA A 13 -4.63 3.65 -16.91
N ALA A 14 -3.84 2.58 -16.97
CA ALA A 14 -2.40 2.68 -16.76
C ALA A 14 -1.75 3.47 -17.91
N ASP A 15 -0.88 4.42 -17.56
CA ASP A 15 0.06 5.04 -18.49
C ASP A 15 1.48 4.51 -18.21
N PRO A 16 1.96 3.53 -18.97
CA PRO A 16 3.28 2.94 -18.75
C PRO A 16 4.44 3.94 -18.82
N SER A 17 4.27 5.07 -19.52
CA SER A 17 5.31 6.10 -19.63
C SER A 17 5.64 6.77 -18.30
N THR A 18 4.76 6.67 -17.31
CA THR A 18 4.91 7.25 -15.96
C THR A 18 5.66 6.32 -14.98
N ILE A 19 5.78 5.03 -15.31
CA ILE A 19 6.42 4.03 -14.44
C ILE A 19 7.88 4.38 -14.10
N PRO A 20 8.75 4.80 -15.05
CA PRO A 20 10.13 5.11 -14.72
C PRO A 20 10.28 6.19 -13.64
N ALA A 21 9.46 7.22 -13.67
CA ALA A 21 9.48 8.28 -12.67
C ALA A 21 9.04 7.77 -11.28
N ALA A 22 8.00 6.94 -11.22
CA ALA A 22 7.54 6.33 -9.98
C ALA A 22 8.60 5.38 -9.39
N VAL A 23 9.28 4.58 -10.24
CA VAL A 23 10.39 3.72 -9.82
C VAL A 23 11.57 4.53 -9.31
N ALA A 24 11.90 5.67 -9.93
CA ALA A 24 12.95 6.56 -9.46
C ALA A 24 12.61 7.13 -8.06
N SER A 25 11.38 7.61 -7.85
CA SER A 25 10.90 8.07 -6.53
C SER A 25 10.96 6.93 -5.49
N MET A 26 10.51 5.74 -5.86
CA MET A 26 10.54 4.56 -4.98
C MET A 26 11.98 4.19 -4.58
N THR A 27 12.91 4.24 -5.51
CA THR A 27 14.32 3.93 -5.24
C THR A 27 14.95 4.97 -4.33
N ALA A 28 14.70 6.26 -4.58
CA ALA A 28 15.22 7.35 -3.76
C ALA A 28 14.63 7.33 -2.34
N PHE A 29 13.30 7.18 -2.22
CA PHE A 29 12.60 7.03 -0.93
C PHE A 29 13.12 5.81 -0.17
N GLY A 30 13.18 4.65 -0.82
CA GLY A 30 13.65 3.40 -0.21
C GLY A 30 15.09 3.50 0.28
N GLY A 31 15.98 4.12 -0.50
CA GLY A 31 17.36 4.35 -0.09
C GLY A 31 17.51 5.34 1.08
N ALA A 32 16.68 6.38 1.12
CA ALA A 32 16.65 7.33 2.24
C ALA A 32 16.15 6.65 3.52
N LEU A 33 15.04 5.92 3.41
CA LEU A 33 14.45 5.18 4.53
C LEU A 33 15.39 4.09 5.06
N TRP A 34 16.04 3.35 4.15
CA TRP A 34 17.03 2.33 4.54
C TRP A 34 18.13 2.93 5.41
N ARG A 35 18.73 4.04 4.98
CA ARG A 35 19.78 4.71 5.77
C ARG A 35 19.29 5.11 7.16
N GLN A 36 18.05 5.58 7.26
CA GLN A 36 17.48 6.00 8.55
C GLN A 36 17.19 4.80 9.47
N LEU A 37 16.62 3.73 8.92
CA LEU A 37 16.25 2.54 9.70
C LEU A 37 17.47 1.70 10.12
N MET A 38 18.54 1.68 9.28
CA MET A 38 19.70 0.82 9.52
C MET A 38 20.76 1.44 10.41
N THR A 39 20.58 2.68 10.88
CA THR A 39 21.55 3.34 11.78
C THR A 39 21.76 2.52 13.05
N ASP A 40 20.71 1.93 13.61
CA ASP A 40 20.74 1.20 14.88
C ASP A 40 20.10 -0.20 14.79
N ALA A 41 19.92 -0.74 13.57
CA ALA A 41 19.23 -2.02 13.40
C ALA A 41 20.14 -3.22 13.71
N PRO A 42 19.81 -4.05 14.70
CA PRO A 42 20.54 -5.27 14.98
C PRO A 42 20.12 -6.38 14.01
N GLY A 43 21.04 -6.90 13.20
CA GLY A 43 20.85 -8.09 12.38
C GLY A 43 20.15 -7.87 11.04
N ASN A 44 19.46 -8.88 10.56
CA ASN A 44 18.80 -8.87 9.26
C ASN A 44 17.53 -8.01 9.27
N SER A 45 17.34 -7.18 8.26
CA SER A 45 16.17 -6.32 8.11
C SER A 45 15.64 -6.40 6.69
N VAL A 46 14.33 -6.35 6.56
CA VAL A 46 13.64 -6.32 5.27
C VAL A 46 12.44 -5.37 5.34
N PHE A 47 12.25 -4.60 4.30
CA PHE A 47 11.02 -3.84 4.08
C PHE A 47 10.74 -3.69 2.58
N SER A 48 9.52 -3.33 2.24
CA SER A 48 9.13 -3.04 0.87
C SER A 48 8.96 -1.54 0.67
N ALA A 49 9.88 -0.92 -0.07
CA ALA A 49 9.77 0.49 -0.43
C ALA A 49 8.50 0.77 -1.25
N TYR A 50 8.11 -0.15 -2.14
CA TYR A 50 6.87 -0.08 -2.90
C TYR A 50 5.64 0.00 -2.00
N SER A 51 5.53 -0.91 -1.03
CA SER A 51 4.41 -0.96 -0.09
C SER A 51 4.25 0.34 0.69
N LEU A 52 5.36 0.81 1.26
CA LEU A 52 5.36 2.02 2.08
C LEU A 52 5.04 3.26 1.24
N LEU A 53 5.65 3.37 0.04
CA LEU A 53 5.40 4.50 -0.84
C LEU A 53 3.93 4.54 -1.29
N MET A 54 3.35 3.38 -1.67
CA MET A 54 1.95 3.26 -2.04
C MET A 54 1.03 3.71 -0.88
N ALA A 55 1.30 3.24 0.33
CA ALA A 55 0.52 3.58 1.52
C ALA A 55 0.61 5.07 1.84
N PHE A 56 1.82 5.62 1.88
CA PHE A 56 2.02 7.03 2.19
C PHE A 56 1.47 7.96 1.11
N ASP A 57 1.54 7.56 -0.17
CA ASP A 57 0.99 8.38 -1.25
C ASP A 57 -0.54 8.43 -1.20
N MET A 58 -1.23 7.36 -0.81
CA MET A 58 -2.67 7.43 -0.55
C MET A 58 -3.02 8.50 0.50
N VAL A 59 -2.26 8.62 1.58
CA VAL A 59 -2.46 9.67 2.59
C VAL A 59 -2.09 11.04 2.03
N ARG A 60 -1.00 11.11 1.26
CA ARG A 60 -0.55 12.36 0.62
C ARG A 60 -1.66 13.00 -0.23
N GLN A 61 -2.49 12.21 -0.89
CA GLN A 61 -3.60 12.74 -1.70
C GLN A 61 -4.64 13.50 -0.86
N GLY A 62 -4.74 13.23 0.44
CA GLY A 62 -5.57 13.98 1.38
C GLY A 62 -4.87 15.19 2.02
N ALA A 63 -3.55 15.28 1.94
CA ALA A 63 -2.77 16.35 2.54
C ALA A 63 -2.84 17.63 1.71
N LYS A 64 -2.77 18.79 2.40
CA LYS A 64 -2.75 20.13 1.77
C LYS A 64 -1.71 21.04 2.43
N GLY A 65 -1.36 22.15 1.75
CA GLY A 65 -0.46 23.17 2.28
C GLY A 65 0.93 22.61 2.64
N THR A 66 1.44 22.99 3.78
CA THR A 66 2.78 22.59 4.25
C THR A 66 2.91 21.10 4.43
N THR A 67 1.89 20.42 4.96
CA THR A 67 1.88 18.97 5.12
C THR A 67 2.08 18.25 3.78
N ALA A 68 1.38 18.69 2.73
CA ALA A 68 1.54 18.12 1.40
C ALA A 68 2.98 18.31 0.88
N ALA A 69 3.54 19.52 1.03
CA ALA A 69 4.90 19.84 0.59
C ALA A 69 5.97 19.03 1.35
N GLU A 70 5.80 18.85 2.65
CA GLU A 70 6.71 18.04 3.47
C GLU A 70 6.63 16.56 3.10
N MET A 71 5.43 16.05 2.83
CA MET A 71 5.24 14.68 2.34
C MET A 71 5.87 14.51 0.95
N ASP A 72 5.68 15.44 0.01
CA ASP A 72 6.29 15.38 -1.32
C ASP A 72 7.82 15.31 -1.22
N LYS A 73 8.41 16.10 -0.32
CA LYS A 73 9.84 16.07 -0.05
C LYS A 73 10.28 14.71 0.52
N ALA A 74 9.55 14.19 1.50
CA ALA A 74 9.88 12.90 2.13
C ALA A 74 9.72 11.72 1.16
N LEU A 75 8.69 11.75 0.31
CA LEU A 75 8.42 10.73 -0.70
C LEU A 75 9.23 10.93 -1.99
N THR A 76 10.07 11.98 -2.04
CA THR A 76 10.93 12.33 -3.19
C THR A 76 10.16 12.46 -4.51
N THR A 77 9.05 13.19 -4.47
CA THR A 77 8.11 13.29 -5.60
C THR A 77 7.41 14.63 -5.68
N ASP A 78 6.64 14.83 -6.76
CA ASP A 78 5.48 15.72 -6.77
C ASP A 78 4.19 14.86 -6.70
N GLY A 79 3.43 14.95 -5.63
CA GLY A 79 2.39 14.00 -5.26
C GLY A 79 1.43 13.54 -6.36
N ALA A 80 1.00 14.45 -7.25
CA ALA A 80 0.05 14.10 -8.31
C ALA A 80 0.65 13.12 -9.35
N ARG A 81 1.91 13.32 -9.72
CA ARG A 81 2.61 12.44 -10.69
C ARG A 81 2.94 11.09 -10.09
N LEU A 82 3.24 11.04 -8.80
CA LEU A 82 3.53 9.79 -8.12
C LEU A 82 2.30 8.86 -8.17
N ALA A 83 1.11 9.36 -7.82
CA ALA A 83 -0.12 8.56 -7.83
C ALA A 83 -0.40 7.94 -9.20
N VAL A 84 -0.23 8.72 -10.29
CA VAL A 84 -0.40 8.20 -11.66
C VAL A 84 0.63 7.11 -11.98
N GLY A 85 1.89 7.32 -11.63
CA GLY A 85 2.94 6.32 -11.85
C GLY A 85 2.76 5.06 -11.02
N LEU A 86 2.34 5.19 -9.76
CA LEU A 86 2.02 4.05 -8.90
C LEU A 86 0.79 3.28 -9.41
N ASN A 87 -0.23 3.98 -9.93
CA ASN A 87 -1.37 3.34 -10.59
C ASN A 87 -0.91 2.46 -11.76
N ALA A 88 -0.05 3.00 -12.63
CA ALA A 88 0.48 2.25 -13.78
C ALA A 88 1.33 1.06 -13.33
N LEU A 89 2.22 1.25 -12.35
CA LEU A 89 3.08 0.20 -11.80
C LEU A 89 2.25 -0.92 -11.15
N ALA A 90 1.25 -0.58 -10.34
CA ALA A 90 0.37 -1.57 -9.70
C ALA A 90 -0.38 -2.42 -10.73
N GLN A 91 -0.91 -1.80 -11.81
CA GLN A 91 -1.58 -2.54 -12.86
C GLN A 91 -0.62 -3.42 -13.67
N GLU A 92 0.63 -2.99 -13.85
CA GLU A 92 1.66 -3.82 -14.49
C GLU A 92 2.04 -5.01 -13.60
N LEU A 93 2.25 -4.81 -12.30
CA LEU A 93 2.54 -5.89 -11.36
C LEU A 93 1.38 -6.90 -11.26
N ALA A 94 0.13 -6.44 -11.32
CA ALA A 94 -1.05 -7.29 -11.30
C ALA A 94 -1.14 -8.26 -12.51
N ARG A 95 -0.41 -7.99 -13.60
CA ARG A 95 -0.34 -8.86 -14.78
C ARG A 95 0.77 -9.91 -14.69
N ARG A 96 1.65 -9.83 -13.68
CA ARG A 96 2.82 -10.71 -13.55
C ARG A 96 2.53 -12.12 -13.01
N PRO A 97 1.48 -12.37 -12.20
CA PRO A 97 1.15 -13.71 -11.75
C PRO A 97 0.96 -14.70 -12.90
N GLY A 98 1.25 -15.97 -12.63
CA GLY A 98 1.08 -17.05 -13.57
C GLY A 98 2.29 -17.96 -13.67
N GLU A 99 2.20 -18.91 -14.58
CA GLU A 99 3.28 -19.85 -14.83
C GLU A 99 4.42 -19.20 -15.62
N ARG A 100 5.64 -19.54 -15.24
CA ARG A 100 6.87 -19.17 -15.95
C ARG A 100 7.79 -20.37 -16.04
N LYS A 101 8.47 -20.52 -17.16
CA LYS A 101 9.57 -21.47 -17.30
C LYS A 101 10.87 -20.80 -16.90
N ASN A 102 11.64 -21.47 -16.04
CA ASN A 102 12.99 -21.04 -15.71
C ASN A 102 13.98 -21.38 -16.84
N ALA A 103 15.24 -20.99 -16.68
CA ALA A 103 16.29 -21.25 -17.67
C ALA A 103 16.52 -22.75 -17.94
N ASN A 104 16.16 -23.63 -16.99
CA ASN A 104 16.30 -25.08 -17.12
C ASN A 104 15.05 -25.76 -17.72
N GLY A 105 14.01 -24.98 -18.05
CA GLY A 105 12.75 -25.49 -18.58
C GLY A 105 11.76 -25.96 -17.53
N ASP A 106 12.07 -25.89 -16.22
CA ASP A 106 11.14 -26.21 -15.15
C ASP A 106 10.03 -25.14 -15.08
N THR A 107 8.81 -25.55 -14.80
CA THR A 107 7.68 -24.64 -14.62
C THR A 107 7.61 -24.19 -13.17
N GLY A 108 7.68 -22.87 -12.96
CA GLY A 108 7.46 -22.21 -11.67
C GLY A 108 6.22 -21.34 -11.68
N GLN A 109 5.70 -21.03 -10.50
CA GLN A 109 4.55 -20.16 -10.31
C GLN A 109 4.97 -18.82 -9.71
N ILE A 110 4.57 -17.71 -10.34
CA ILE A 110 4.63 -16.39 -9.72
C ILE A 110 3.25 -16.08 -9.13
N VAL A 111 3.23 -15.82 -7.83
CA VAL A 111 2.04 -15.37 -7.10
C VAL A 111 2.32 -13.98 -6.54
N TRP A 112 1.49 -13.02 -6.89
CA TRP A 112 1.53 -11.67 -6.38
C TRP A 112 0.17 -11.28 -5.83
N HIS A 113 0.12 -10.86 -4.58
CA HIS A 113 -1.05 -10.24 -3.99
C HIS A 113 -0.66 -8.95 -3.31
N GLU A 114 -1.38 -7.91 -3.63
CA GLU A 114 -1.25 -6.60 -3.01
C GLU A 114 -2.58 -6.25 -2.34
N ALA A 115 -2.51 -5.86 -1.10
CA ALA A 115 -3.66 -5.46 -0.31
C ALA A 115 -3.38 -4.11 0.37
N ASN A 116 -3.96 -3.06 -0.19
CA ASN A 116 -3.91 -1.70 0.37
C ASN A 116 -5.28 -1.32 0.90
N SER A 117 -5.34 -0.76 2.08
CA SER A 117 -6.60 -0.31 2.66
C SER A 117 -6.42 0.89 3.58
N LEU A 118 -7.32 1.85 3.43
CA LEU A 118 -7.51 2.97 4.34
C LEU A 118 -8.71 2.67 5.23
N TRP A 119 -8.54 2.89 6.53
CA TRP A 119 -9.59 2.72 7.53
C TRP A 119 -9.81 4.06 8.21
N GLY A 120 -10.98 4.66 7.99
CA GLY A 120 -11.34 5.96 8.52
C GLY A 120 -12.37 5.88 9.63
N GLN A 121 -12.39 6.90 10.50
CA GLN A 121 -13.43 7.02 11.53
C GLN A 121 -14.80 7.13 10.90
N LYS A 122 -15.72 6.28 11.34
CA LYS A 122 -17.14 6.34 10.99
C LYS A 122 -17.76 7.65 11.49
N GLY A 123 -18.65 8.23 10.68
CA GLY A 123 -19.35 9.48 11.02
C GLY A 123 -18.57 10.75 10.67
N LEU A 124 -17.31 10.65 10.19
CA LEU A 124 -16.62 11.78 9.57
C LEU A 124 -17.01 11.91 8.10
N THR A 125 -17.11 13.15 7.64
CA THR A 125 -17.25 13.45 6.21
C THR A 125 -15.91 13.40 5.54
N TRP A 126 -15.79 12.61 4.48
CA TRP A 126 -14.59 12.49 3.66
C TRP A 126 -14.77 13.27 2.37
N GLU A 127 -13.79 14.08 2.00
CA GLU A 127 -13.85 14.94 0.83
C GLU A 127 -13.97 14.11 -0.47
N ALA A 128 -14.95 14.47 -1.31
CA ALA A 128 -15.20 13.77 -2.56
C ALA A 128 -13.97 13.71 -3.48
N PRO A 129 -13.17 14.80 -3.69
CA PRO A 129 -11.98 14.73 -4.51
C PRO A 129 -10.92 13.75 -3.99
N PHE A 130 -10.83 13.57 -2.66
CA PHE A 130 -9.94 12.57 -2.06
C PHE A 130 -10.42 11.14 -2.39
N LEU A 131 -11.72 10.86 -2.20
CA LEU A 131 -12.30 9.56 -2.54
C LEU A 131 -12.20 9.27 -4.05
N ASP A 132 -12.36 10.28 -4.90
CA ASP A 132 -12.19 10.17 -6.35
C ASP A 132 -10.76 9.78 -6.72
N THR A 133 -9.77 10.36 -6.05
CA THR A 133 -8.36 10.01 -6.25
C THR A 133 -8.05 8.60 -5.77
N LEU A 134 -8.57 8.18 -4.61
CA LEU A 134 -8.43 6.81 -4.14
C LEU A 134 -9.01 5.80 -5.12
N ALA A 135 -10.19 6.09 -5.67
CA ALA A 135 -10.82 5.23 -6.67
C ALA A 135 -10.03 5.20 -7.97
N SER A 136 -9.68 6.36 -8.52
CA SER A 136 -9.06 6.47 -9.85
C SER A 136 -7.61 6.02 -9.88
N GLN A 137 -6.80 6.34 -8.86
CA GLN A 137 -5.37 6.04 -8.88
C GLN A 137 -5.00 4.78 -8.11
N PHE A 138 -5.76 4.42 -7.07
CA PHE A 138 -5.43 3.25 -6.24
C PHE A 138 -6.44 2.11 -6.35
N GLY A 139 -7.56 2.34 -7.07
CA GLY A 139 -8.61 1.32 -7.25
C GLY A 139 -9.29 0.92 -5.95
N THR A 140 -9.29 1.78 -4.95
CA THR A 140 -9.81 1.51 -3.61
C THR A 140 -10.77 2.59 -3.14
N GLY A 141 -11.45 2.33 -2.04
CA GLY A 141 -12.18 3.29 -1.22
C GLY A 141 -11.67 3.25 0.20
N MET A 142 -12.33 3.96 1.08
CA MET A 142 -12.03 3.97 2.51
C MET A 142 -13.01 3.09 3.27
N ARG A 143 -12.51 2.17 4.08
CA ARG A 143 -13.32 1.37 5.01
C ARG A 143 -13.60 2.18 6.26
N LEU A 144 -14.80 2.07 6.80
CA LEU A 144 -15.23 2.86 7.95
C LEU A 144 -15.35 1.98 9.19
N VAL A 145 -14.66 2.38 10.25
CA VAL A 145 -14.74 1.75 11.57
C VAL A 145 -14.96 2.81 12.64
N ASP A 146 -15.47 2.40 13.77
CA ASP A 146 -15.64 3.29 14.91
C ASP A 146 -14.47 3.11 15.88
N TYR A 147 -13.56 4.09 15.91
CA TYR A 147 -12.43 4.08 16.84
C TYR A 147 -12.85 4.43 18.29
N ALA A 148 -14.11 4.80 18.56
CA ALA A 148 -14.60 4.87 19.93
C ALA A 148 -14.59 3.48 20.62
N ASP A 149 -14.61 2.40 19.82
CA ASP A 149 -14.36 1.02 20.23
C ASP A 149 -13.10 0.48 19.53
N PRO A 150 -11.87 0.81 20.05
CA PRO A 150 -10.61 0.50 19.38
C PRO A 150 -10.38 -1.00 19.19
N GLU A 151 -10.81 -1.83 20.14
CA GLU A 151 -10.63 -3.28 20.05
C GLU A 151 -11.49 -3.91 18.97
N LYS A 152 -12.70 -3.41 18.79
CA LYS A 152 -13.56 -3.84 17.69
C LYS A 152 -12.99 -3.38 16.34
N ALA A 153 -12.51 -2.15 16.24
CA ALA A 153 -11.82 -1.64 15.04
C ALA A 153 -10.58 -2.51 14.72
N ARG A 154 -9.75 -2.81 15.72
CA ARG A 154 -8.58 -3.68 15.60
C ARG A 154 -8.95 -5.07 15.07
N THR A 155 -9.99 -5.67 15.66
CA THR A 155 -10.48 -6.99 15.23
C THR A 155 -10.92 -7.00 13.77
N LEU A 156 -11.64 -5.97 13.32
CA LEU A 156 -12.09 -5.86 11.94
C LEU A 156 -10.93 -5.67 10.97
N ILE A 157 -9.94 -4.86 11.33
CA ILE A 157 -8.74 -4.64 10.52
C ILE A 157 -7.92 -5.94 10.44
N ASN A 158 -7.66 -6.61 11.55
CA ASN A 158 -6.92 -7.87 11.56
C ASN A 158 -7.63 -8.97 10.77
N ALA A 159 -8.94 -9.07 10.87
CA ALA A 159 -9.72 -10.03 10.06
C ALA A 159 -9.57 -9.77 8.56
N TRP A 160 -9.58 -8.51 8.14
CA TRP A 160 -9.35 -8.15 6.74
C TRP A 160 -7.91 -8.45 6.30
N VAL A 161 -6.91 -8.18 7.16
CA VAL A 161 -5.50 -8.51 6.86
C VAL A 161 -5.31 -10.01 6.71
N ALA A 162 -5.89 -10.81 7.62
CA ALA A 162 -5.83 -12.27 7.56
C ALA A 162 -6.42 -12.80 6.23
N GLU A 163 -7.58 -12.28 5.82
CA GLU A 163 -8.19 -12.63 4.54
C GLU A 163 -7.30 -12.20 3.36
N ALA A 164 -6.84 -10.95 3.33
CA ALA A 164 -6.03 -10.40 2.24
C ALA A 164 -4.66 -11.07 2.12
N SER A 165 -4.06 -11.49 3.23
CA SER A 165 -2.78 -12.22 3.27
C SER A 165 -2.93 -13.74 3.17
N LYS A 166 -4.13 -14.25 2.89
CA LYS A 166 -4.41 -15.70 2.88
C LYS A 166 -3.96 -16.41 4.16
N THR A 167 -4.29 -15.80 5.29
CA THR A 167 -3.99 -16.25 6.65
C THR A 167 -2.50 -16.28 7.04
N LEU A 168 -1.62 -15.76 6.19
CA LEU A 168 -0.19 -15.68 6.50
C LEU A 168 0.12 -14.62 7.56
N ILE A 169 -0.72 -13.58 7.66
CA ILE A 169 -0.66 -12.55 8.69
C ILE A 169 -1.99 -12.61 9.47
N PRO A 170 -2.11 -13.48 10.46
CA PRO A 170 -3.37 -13.63 11.20
C PRO A 170 -3.67 -12.43 12.11
N GLU A 171 -2.62 -11.72 12.57
CA GLU A 171 -2.73 -10.52 13.39
C GLU A 171 -1.60 -9.55 13.04
N LEU A 172 -1.97 -8.36 12.55
CA LEU A 172 -1.05 -7.27 12.23
C LEU A 172 -0.99 -6.25 13.36
N LEU A 173 -2.16 -5.87 13.87
CA LEU A 173 -2.28 -4.87 14.92
C LEU A 173 -2.36 -5.59 16.27
N GLY A 174 -1.35 -5.41 17.12
CA GLY A 174 -1.35 -5.90 18.48
C GLY A 174 -2.37 -5.17 19.37
N LYS A 175 -2.56 -5.67 20.60
CA LYS A 175 -3.37 -5.00 21.63
C LYS A 175 -2.88 -3.57 21.83
N ASP A 176 -3.82 -2.68 22.13
CA ASP A 176 -3.56 -1.26 22.43
C ASP A 176 -2.88 -0.46 21.31
N PHE A 177 -2.76 -1.01 20.09
CA PHE A 177 -2.22 -0.29 18.94
C PHE A 177 -3.12 0.86 18.50
N LEU A 178 -4.42 0.68 18.58
CA LEU A 178 -5.42 1.71 18.27
C LEU A 178 -5.92 2.38 19.55
N SER A 179 -6.29 3.64 19.44
CA SER A 179 -6.90 4.41 20.54
C SER A 179 -8.17 5.10 20.07
N LYS A 180 -8.92 5.68 21.01
CA LYS A 180 -10.13 6.47 20.71
C LYS A 180 -9.82 7.76 19.93
N GLU A 181 -8.57 8.22 19.96
CA GLU A 181 -8.06 9.37 19.21
C GLU A 181 -7.66 9.00 17.78
N SER A 182 -7.58 7.72 17.45
CA SER A 182 -7.32 7.27 16.08
C SER A 182 -8.41 7.81 15.14
N ARG A 183 -8.03 8.26 13.96
CA ARG A 183 -8.94 8.79 12.93
C ARG A 183 -8.76 8.11 11.59
N LEU A 184 -7.55 7.63 11.35
CA LEU A 184 -7.15 6.98 10.11
C LEU A 184 -6.11 5.90 10.42
N THR A 185 -6.29 4.72 9.87
CA THR A 185 -5.29 3.64 9.89
C THR A 185 -4.99 3.23 8.46
N LEU A 186 -3.71 3.19 8.15
CA LEU A 186 -3.18 2.68 6.90
C LEU A 186 -2.79 1.24 7.07
N VAL A 187 -3.20 0.41 6.14
CA VAL A 187 -2.80 -1.00 6.09
C VAL A 187 -2.33 -1.34 4.69
N ASN A 188 -1.13 -1.90 4.62
CA ASN A 188 -0.59 -2.47 3.40
C ASN A 188 -0.07 -3.87 3.70
N ALA A 189 -0.35 -4.80 2.81
CA ALA A 189 0.23 -6.13 2.83
C ALA A 189 0.58 -6.54 1.40
N ILE A 190 1.76 -7.13 1.22
CA ILE A 190 2.20 -7.73 -0.03
C ILE A 190 2.57 -9.17 0.22
N TYR A 191 2.11 -10.03 -0.67
CA TYR A 191 2.53 -11.41 -0.76
C TYR A 191 3.17 -11.66 -2.12
N LEU A 192 4.41 -12.07 -2.11
CA LEU A 192 5.15 -12.53 -3.29
C LEU A 192 5.62 -13.96 -3.05
N LYS A 193 5.27 -14.85 -3.96
CA LYS A 193 5.88 -16.18 -4.08
C LYS A 193 6.35 -16.34 -5.51
N ALA A 194 7.63 -16.66 -5.68
CA ALA A 194 8.23 -16.94 -6.98
C ALA A 194 9.36 -17.95 -6.79
N ASP A 195 9.53 -18.83 -7.75
CA ASP A 195 10.71 -19.69 -7.79
C ASP A 195 11.90 -18.90 -8.35
N TRP A 196 13.09 -19.26 -7.90
CA TRP A 196 14.33 -18.70 -8.45
C TRP A 196 14.53 -19.19 -9.88
N GLU A 197 15.01 -18.32 -10.75
CA GLU A 197 15.33 -18.68 -12.12
C GLU A 197 16.43 -19.74 -12.19
N LEU A 198 17.41 -19.60 -11.31
CA LEU A 198 18.47 -20.60 -11.10
C LEU A 198 18.38 -21.08 -9.66
N LYS A 199 18.33 -22.40 -9.45
CA LYS A 199 18.41 -22.98 -8.11
C LYS A 199 19.75 -22.65 -7.48
N PHE A 200 19.75 -22.44 -6.19
CA PHE A 200 21.00 -22.37 -5.44
C PHE A 200 21.72 -23.71 -5.51
N PRO A 201 23.06 -23.72 -5.57
CA PRO A 201 23.87 -24.93 -5.57
C PRO A 201 23.71 -25.71 -4.27
#